data_63f3f4436644b07942ce1cb61ceda592
#
_entry.id   63f3f4436644b07942ce1cb61ceda592
#
_cell.length_a   1.000
_cell.length_b   1.000
_cell.length_c   1.000
_cell.angle_alpha   90.00
_cell.angle_beta   90.00
_cell.angle_gamma   90.00
#
_symmetry.space_group_name_H-M   'P 1'
#
loop_
_entity.id
_entity.type
_entity.pdbx_description
1 polymer ?
#
loop_
_entity_poly.entity_id
_entity_poly.type
_entity_poly.pdbx_seq_one_letter_code
_entity_poly.pdbx_strand_id
1 'polypeptide(L)'
;ELIKKCKEWNFKNLKLYAGDVKKTTKKYANESFGSRIALLYLDVDNYEGTLEILNNLYKKMAKGGIIVFDEYALQGHGESDAVDEFFKDKKIKLKSFSWANSPTAYAVIE
;
A
#
# COMPACT_ATOMS: atom_id res chain seq x y z
N GLU A 1 18.49 6.30 10.71
CA GLU A 1 18.34 7.70 10.25
C GLU A 1 16.88 8.18 10.23
N LEU A 2 15.94 7.40 9.67
CA LEU A 2 14.52 7.76 9.64
C LEU A 2 13.94 7.95 11.06
N ILE A 3 14.26 7.05 11.98
CA ILE A 3 13.81 7.15 13.38
C ILE A 3 14.34 8.44 14.02
N LYS A 4 15.58 8.79 13.76
CA LYS A 4 16.21 10.02 14.25
C LYS A 4 15.46 11.26 13.74
N LYS A 5 15.19 11.33 12.44
CA LYS A 5 14.42 12.43 11.83
C LYS A 5 13.01 12.55 12.41
N CYS A 6 12.32 11.43 12.62
CA CYS A 6 11.00 11.43 13.22
C CYS A 6 11.02 12.01 14.63
N LYS A 7 12.04 11.70 15.42
CA LYS A 7 12.24 12.27 16.75
C LYS A 7 12.55 13.77 16.70
N GLU A 8 13.41 14.19 15.79
CA GLU A 8 13.76 15.60 15.57
C GLU A 8 12.55 16.43 15.19
N TRP A 9 11.64 15.89 14.36
CA TRP A 9 10.42 16.55 13.92
C TRP A 9 9.25 16.40 14.90
N ASN A 10 9.47 15.71 16.02
CA ASN A 10 8.48 15.52 17.08
C ASN A 10 7.15 14.89 16.60
N PHE A 11 7.23 13.94 15.66
CA PHE A 11 6.04 13.18 15.24
C PHE A 11 5.63 12.21 16.36
N LYS A 12 4.44 12.39 16.91
CA LYS A 12 3.88 11.55 17.99
C LYS A 12 2.94 10.47 17.48
N ASN A 13 2.44 10.62 16.26
CA ASN A 13 1.46 9.72 15.64
C ASN A 13 2.08 8.79 14.58
N LEU A 14 3.38 8.50 14.68
CA LEU A 14 4.10 7.65 13.75
C LEU A 14 4.50 6.35 14.42
N LYS A 15 4.29 5.24 13.70
CA LYS A 15 4.76 3.91 14.10
C LYS A 15 5.55 3.28 12.96
N LEU A 16 6.75 2.80 13.24
CA LEU A 16 7.63 2.17 12.28
C LEU A 16 7.69 0.66 12.51
N TYR A 17 7.60 -0.11 11.43
CA TYR A 17 7.75 -1.56 11.43
C TYR A 17 8.95 -1.91 10.55
N ALA A 18 10.09 -2.16 11.18
CA ALA A 18 11.30 -2.54 10.47
C ALA A 18 11.25 -4.02 10.07
N GLY A 19 11.68 -4.32 8.85
CA GLY A 19 11.79 -5.68 8.34
C GLY A 19 11.17 -5.87 6.96
N ASP A 20 11.09 -7.13 6.54
CA ASP A 20 10.46 -7.52 5.28
C ASP A 20 8.97 -7.20 5.30
N VAL A 21 8.48 -6.47 4.31
CA VAL A 21 7.07 -6.05 4.21
C VAL A 21 6.10 -7.22 4.22
N LYS A 22 6.51 -8.39 3.71
CA LYS A 22 5.69 -9.61 3.73
C LYS A 22 5.39 -10.05 5.17
N LYS A 23 6.37 -9.92 6.04
CA LYS A 23 6.24 -10.29 7.46
C LYS A 23 5.62 -9.17 8.29
N THR A 24 6.05 -7.94 8.08
CA THR A 24 5.59 -6.80 8.88
C THR A 24 4.13 -6.46 8.61
N THR A 25 3.65 -6.54 7.37
CA THR A 25 2.24 -6.31 7.05
C THR A 25 1.33 -7.42 7.59
N LYS A 26 1.79 -8.67 7.56
CA LYS A 26 1.07 -9.78 8.16
C LYS A 26 0.95 -9.62 9.67
N LYS A 27 2.05 -9.25 10.33
CA LYS A 27 2.07 -8.97 11.77
C LYS A 27 1.11 -7.83 12.12
N TYR A 28 1.17 -6.72 11.39
CA TYR A 28 0.25 -5.60 11.58
C TYR A 28 -1.21 -6.04 11.43
N ALA A 29 -1.53 -6.78 10.38
CA ALA A 29 -2.89 -7.25 10.13
C ALA A 29 -3.44 -8.12 11.26
N ASN A 30 -2.58 -8.97 11.85
CA ASN A 30 -2.97 -9.87 12.93
C ASN A 30 -3.08 -9.20 14.30
N GLU A 31 -2.29 -8.16 14.56
CA GLU A 31 -2.20 -7.50 15.86
C GLU A 31 -3.08 -6.26 16.00
N SER A 32 -3.51 -5.68 14.89
CA SER A 32 -4.23 -4.39 14.87
C SER A 32 -5.73 -4.57 14.74
N PHE A 33 -6.35 -5.21 15.72
CA PHE A 33 -7.79 -5.42 15.75
C PHE A 33 -8.54 -4.07 15.76
N GLY A 34 -9.60 -3.99 14.96
CA GLY A 34 -10.44 -2.79 14.90
C GLY A 34 -9.86 -1.63 14.12
N SER A 35 -8.58 -1.67 13.76
CA SER A 35 -7.99 -0.62 12.92
C SER A 35 -8.51 -0.70 11.49
N ARG A 36 -8.63 0.47 10.85
CA ARG A 36 -8.99 0.58 9.44
C ARG A 36 -8.02 1.53 8.75
N ILE A 37 -7.63 1.16 7.55
CA ILE A 37 -6.68 1.93 6.75
C ILE A 37 -7.47 2.84 5.80
N ALA A 38 -7.31 4.14 5.95
CA ALA A 38 -7.94 5.13 5.07
C ALA A 38 -7.11 5.40 3.81
N LEU A 39 -5.78 5.31 3.93
CA LEU A 39 -4.84 5.48 2.83
C LEU A 39 -3.75 4.42 2.92
N LEU A 40 -3.58 3.65 1.85
CA LEU A 40 -2.50 2.69 1.70
C LEU A 40 -1.66 3.10 0.49
N TYR A 41 -0.42 3.50 0.72
CA TYR A 41 0.52 3.86 -0.33
C TYR A 41 1.51 2.72 -0.55
N LEU A 42 1.51 2.13 -1.74
CA LEU A 42 2.38 1.01 -2.11
C LEU A 42 3.56 1.50 -2.93
N ASP A 43 4.76 1.28 -2.42
CA ASP A 43 6.03 1.70 -3.01
C ASP A 43 7.12 0.68 -2.67
N VAL A 44 6.99 -0.53 -3.20
CA VAL A 44 7.90 -1.65 -2.93
C VAL A 44 8.54 -2.26 -4.19
N ASP A 45 8.18 -1.77 -5.35
CA ASP A 45 8.80 -2.02 -6.65
C ASP A 45 8.96 -3.50 -7.08
N ASN A 46 8.22 -4.43 -6.47
CA ASN A 46 8.30 -5.84 -6.87
C ASN A 46 6.96 -6.55 -6.73
N TYR A 47 6.83 -7.64 -7.46
CA TYR A 47 5.61 -8.46 -7.51
C TYR A 47 5.25 -9.06 -6.14
N GLU A 48 6.20 -9.78 -5.53
CA GLU A 48 5.92 -10.51 -4.28
C GLU A 48 5.53 -9.59 -3.14
N GLY A 49 6.27 -8.50 -2.96
CA GLY A 49 5.98 -7.51 -1.91
C GLY A 49 4.61 -6.87 -2.11
N THR A 50 4.29 -6.44 -3.31
CA THR A 50 3.02 -5.82 -3.64
C THR A 50 1.85 -6.78 -3.40
N LEU A 51 1.94 -7.99 -3.92
CA LEU A 51 0.87 -8.99 -3.76
C LEU A 51 0.65 -9.33 -2.28
N GLU A 52 1.71 -9.52 -1.53
CA GLU A 52 1.62 -9.89 -0.12
C GLU A 52 1.05 -8.75 0.74
N ILE A 53 1.42 -7.50 0.46
CA ILE A 53 0.83 -6.34 1.13
C ILE A 53 -0.67 -6.28 0.86
N LEU A 54 -1.09 -6.44 -0.38
CA LEU A 54 -2.51 -6.45 -0.73
C LEU A 54 -3.26 -7.60 -0.04
N ASN A 55 -2.70 -8.80 -0.04
CA ASN A 55 -3.29 -9.96 0.65
C ASN A 55 -3.46 -9.70 2.15
N ASN A 56 -2.49 -9.07 2.80
CA ASN A 56 -2.51 -8.83 4.23
C ASN A 56 -3.38 -7.63 4.63
N LEU A 57 -3.38 -6.55 3.85
CA LEU A 57 -3.92 -5.27 4.27
C LEU A 57 -5.24 -4.86 3.59
N TYR A 58 -5.58 -5.45 2.44
CA TYR A 58 -6.81 -5.06 1.72
C TYR A 58 -8.08 -5.17 2.59
N LYS A 59 -8.20 -6.23 3.38
CA LYS A 59 -9.34 -6.43 4.27
C LYS A 59 -9.43 -5.40 5.40
N LYS A 60 -8.33 -4.69 5.66
CA LYS A 60 -8.29 -3.63 6.66
C LYS A 60 -8.60 -2.26 6.09
N MET A 61 -8.78 -2.15 4.78
CA MET A 61 -9.17 -0.88 4.17
C MET A 61 -10.54 -0.42 4.66
N ALA A 62 -10.63 0.86 4.96
CA ALA A 62 -11.90 1.50 5.24
C ALA A 62 -12.71 1.63 3.96
N LYS A 63 -14.03 1.57 4.07
CA LYS A 63 -14.92 1.92 2.96
C LYS A 63 -14.69 3.40 2.59
N GLY A 64 -14.52 3.67 1.30
CA GLY A 64 -14.10 4.99 0.81
C GLY A 64 -12.61 5.28 0.94
N GLY A 65 -11.84 4.36 1.51
CA GLY A 65 -10.38 4.46 1.59
C GLY A 65 -9.73 4.35 0.21
N ILE A 66 -8.47 4.76 0.13
CA ILE A 66 -7.73 4.85 -1.14
C ILE A 66 -6.47 4.00 -1.05
N ILE A 67 -6.22 3.22 -2.09
CA ILE A 67 -4.93 2.56 -2.32
C ILE A 67 -4.23 3.31 -3.45
N VAL A 68 -2.98 3.71 -3.23
CA VAL A 68 -2.13 4.38 -4.21
C VAL A 68 -0.99 3.46 -4.61
N PHE A 69 -0.76 3.34 -5.91
CA PHE A 69 0.31 2.53 -6.50
C PHE A 69 1.35 3.47 -7.11
N ASP A 70 2.57 3.42 -6.59
CA ASP A 70 3.64 4.33 -7.03
C ASP A 70 4.09 4.03 -8.46
N GLU A 71 4.22 2.77 -8.81
CA GLU A 71 4.88 2.30 -10.03
C GLU A 71 3.99 1.41 -10.93
N TYR A 72 2.68 1.51 -10.84
CA TYR A 72 1.79 0.74 -11.72
C TYR A 72 1.99 1.14 -13.18
N ALA A 73 2.00 0.14 -14.07
CA ALA A 73 2.20 0.27 -15.51
C ALA A 73 3.61 0.75 -15.94
N LEU A 74 4.58 0.79 -15.04
CA LEU A 74 5.97 1.05 -15.39
C LEU A 74 6.70 -0.28 -15.68
N GLN A 75 7.51 -0.28 -16.74
CA GLN A 75 8.29 -1.45 -17.14
C GLN A 75 9.38 -1.79 -16.12
N GLY A 76 9.66 -3.08 -15.97
CA GLY A 76 10.72 -3.57 -15.10
C GLY A 76 10.35 -3.72 -13.64
N HIS A 77 9.13 -3.37 -13.27
CA HIS A 77 8.59 -3.53 -11.92
C HIS A 77 7.43 -4.54 -11.94
N GLY A 78 7.44 -5.50 -11.05
CA GLY A 78 6.38 -6.50 -10.94
C GLY A 78 5.10 -6.01 -10.26
N GLU A 79 5.00 -4.75 -9.91
CA GLU A 79 3.85 -4.16 -9.22
C GLU A 79 2.57 -4.29 -10.06
N SER A 80 2.62 -3.99 -11.35
CA SER A 80 1.46 -4.08 -12.25
C SER A 80 0.86 -5.48 -12.29
N ASP A 81 1.71 -6.49 -12.44
CA ASP A 81 1.26 -7.88 -12.50
C ASP A 81 0.59 -8.31 -11.18
N ALA A 82 1.16 -7.91 -10.05
CA ALA A 82 0.60 -8.18 -8.74
C ALA A 82 -0.76 -7.49 -8.54
N VAL A 83 -0.88 -6.24 -8.95
CA VAL A 83 -2.12 -5.47 -8.88
C VAL A 83 -3.18 -6.08 -9.78
N ASP A 84 -2.86 -6.39 -11.01
CA ASP A 84 -3.79 -6.99 -11.96
C ASP A 84 -4.27 -8.37 -11.48
N GLU A 85 -3.38 -9.19 -10.95
CA GLU A 85 -3.72 -10.49 -10.38
C GLU A 85 -4.66 -10.34 -9.17
N PHE A 86 -4.33 -9.44 -8.25
CA PHE A 86 -5.12 -9.24 -7.04
C PHE A 86 -6.53 -8.72 -7.32
N PHE A 87 -6.66 -7.79 -8.27
CA PHE A 87 -7.94 -7.13 -8.57
C PHE A 87 -8.77 -7.78 -9.67
N LYS A 88 -8.28 -8.85 -10.32
CA LYS A 88 -8.99 -9.49 -11.45
C LYS A 88 -10.45 -9.87 -11.16
N ASP A 89 -10.74 -10.29 -9.93
CA ASP A 89 -12.07 -10.74 -9.51
C ASP A 89 -12.83 -9.67 -8.69
N LYS A 90 -12.30 -8.47 -8.61
CA LYS A 90 -12.87 -7.37 -7.86
C LYS A 90 -13.41 -6.28 -8.79
N LYS A 91 -14.57 -5.74 -8.43
CA LYS A 91 -15.21 -4.64 -9.19
C LYS A 91 -14.59 -3.28 -8.84
N ILE A 92 -13.27 -3.20 -8.86
CA ILE A 92 -12.53 -1.95 -8.58
C ILE A 92 -11.88 -1.47 -9.86
N LYS A 93 -12.07 -0.19 -10.17
CA LYS A 93 -11.42 0.47 -11.30
C LYS A 93 -10.18 1.20 -10.83
N LEU A 94 -9.06 0.94 -11.49
CA LEU A 94 -7.87 1.74 -11.33
C LEU A 94 -8.06 3.08 -12.04
N LYS A 95 -7.64 4.14 -11.37
CA LYS A 95 -7.68 5.51 -11.88
C LYS A 95 -6.26 6.06 -11.91
N SER A 96 -6.01 7.02 -12.79
CA SER A 96 -4.74 7.71 -12.88
C SER A 96 -4.88 9.18 -12.51
N PHE A 97 -3.75 9.78 -12.15
CA PHE A 97 -3.70 11.22 -11.91
C PHE A 97 -3.44 11.96 -13.24
N SER A 98 -4.27 12.92 -13.58
CA SER A 98 -4.12 13.70 -14.79
C SER A 98 -2.95 14.69 -14.79
N TRP A 99 -2.40 14.95 -13.60
CA TRP A 99 -1.40 15.99 -13.35
C TRP A 99 -0.05 15.46 -12.83
N ALA A 100 0.06 14.16 -12.63
CA ALA A 100 1.27 13.56 -12.06
C ALA A 100 1.69 12.31 -12.83
N ASN A 101 2.99 12.13 -13.01
CA ASN A 101 3.57 10.92 -13.57
C ASN A 101 3.80 9.84 -12.50
N SER A 102 3.96 10.24 -11.25
CA SER A 102 4.10 9.37 -10.08
C SER A 102 3.43 10.05 -8.88
N PRO A 103 2.64 9.31 -8.09
CA PRO A 103 2.25 7.90 -8.28
C PRO A 103 1.42 7.70 -9.55
N THR A 104 1.45 6.48 -10.10
CA THR A 104 0.88 6.19 -11.43
C THR A 104 -0.59 5.81 -11.41
N ALA A 105 -1.10 5.23 -10.32
CA ALA A 105 -2.49 4.79 -10.24
C ALA A 105 -3.02 4.80 -8.82
N TYR A 106 -4.34 4.80 -8.69
CA TYR A 106 -5.02 4.63 -7.41
C TYR A 106 -6.36 3.90 -7.58
N ALA A 107 -6.85 3.34 -6.49
CA ALA A 107 -8.16 2.70 -6.41
C ALA A 107 -8.92 3.21 -5.18
N VAL A 108 -10.21 3.42 -5.31
CA VAL A 108 -11.11 3.77 -4.20
C VAL A 108 -11.87 2.52 -3.76
N ILE A 109 -11.88 2.24 -2.48
CA ILE A 109 -12.56 1.09 -1.87
C ILE A 109 -14.05 1.42 -1.68
N GLU A 110 -14.88 0.63 -2.29
CA GLU A 110 -16.35 0.78 -2.21
C GLU A 110 -16.99 -0.04 -1.10
#